data_f24f5d81a8397bc4878ff3c96437bb5b
#
_entry.id   f24f5d81a8397bc4878ff3c96437bb5b
#
_cell.length_a   1.000
_cell.length_b   1.000
_cell.length_c   1.000
_cell.angle_alpha   90.00
_cell.angle_beta   90.00
_cell.angle_gamma   90.00
#
_symmetry.space_group_name_H-M   'P 1'
#
loop_
_entity.id
_entity.type
_entity.pdbx_description
1 polymer ?
#
loop_
_entity_poly.entity_id
_entity_poly.type
_entity_poly.pdbx_seq_one_letter_code
_entity_poly.pdbx_strand_id
1 'polypeptide(L)'
;MVAGIIPCVMLHFGTLERYLDNTVSVRTTEVQTQVKIIADHLITYNYLLDNSNEVVNAELAQLSNLYDGRVLIIDSNMKIIKDTYGISEGKTIISEDIVKCFKGEGASNHLEEKGYIEIVVPIEEKLEDKARIVGVMLTSVSTDSIMSGYEYIQGRLFLLEILALVVVFGIDYFISRKMFKPFEKITDAINEVKNGFTDEQINVTDYIETEHIGDAFNQMMLRMKVLDDSRQEFVANVSHELKTPLASMKVLADSLLTQEDVPVEMYREFMTDIAEEIDRENKIITDLLSLVKMTRTSPDMNVELIDINSLLELLLKRLGPLATRADVKLIFESCRPVSAEVDEVKLTLALSNLVENAIKYNNEGGWVKVVLDADYQCFTVTVSDSGIGIPQESIEHIYERFYRVDKSHSREIGGTGLGLAITRNAVLMHRGSITVNSEEGKGTTFTVKIPLTYISQ
;
A
#
# COMPACT_ATOMS: atom_id res chain seq x y z
N MET A 1 -8.44 -19.45 8.28
CA MET A 1 -7.95 -20.73 8.85
C MET A 1 -7.85 -20.73 10.37
N VAL A 2 -6.97 -19.97 11.01
CA VAL A 2 -6.77 -19.95 12.47
C VAL A 2 -8.06 -19.63 13.24
N ALA A 3 -8.88 -18.72 12.74
CA ALA A 3 -10.14 -18.28 13.38
C ALA A 3 -11.22 -19.37 13.49
N GLY A 4 -11.16 -20.43 12.68
CA GLY A 4 -12.12 -21.55 12.76
C GLY A 4 -11.64 -22.70 13.64
N ILE A 5 -10.34 -22.93 13.74
CA ILE A 5 -9.76 -24.05 14.49
C ILE A 5 -9.78 -23.77 16.00
N ILE A 6 -9.42 -22.56 16.43
CA ILE A 6 -9.34 -22.18 17.84
C ILE A 6 -10.68 -22.38 18.57
N PRO A 7 -11.84 -21.89 18.06
CA PRO A 7 -13.12 -22.12 18.72
C PRO A 7 -13.51 -23.60 18.82
N CYS A 8 -13.22 -24.40 17.80
CA CYS A 8 -13.49 -25.85 17.82
C CYS A 8 -12.70 -26.56 18.93
N VAL A 9 -11.40 -26.28 19.04
CA VAL A 9 -10.54 -26.83 20.07
C VAL A 9 -10.99 -26.41 21.49
N MET A 10 -11.33 -25.13 21.67
CA MET A 10 -11.84 -24.62 22.94
C MET A 10 -13.19 -25.24 23.34
N LEU A 11 -14.08 -25.43 22.38
CA LEU A 11 -15.36 -26.11 22.61
C LEU A 11 -15.15 -27.59 22.97
N HIS A 12 -14.25 -28.28 22.29
CA HIS A 12 -13.95 -29.67 22.56
C HIS A 12 -13.51 -29.87 24.01
N PHE A 13 -12.43 -29.25 24.41
CA PHE A 13 -11.90 -29.41 25.76
C PHE A 13 -12.86 -28.88 26.84
N GLY A 14 -13.43 -27.71 26.65
CA GLY A 14 -14.32 -27.09 27.63
C GLY A 14 -15.65 -27.83 27.83
N THR A 15 -16.19 -28.50 26.81
CA THR A 15 -17.43 -29.29 26.95
C THR A 15 -17.18 -30.64 27.56
N LEU A 16 -16.11 -31.35 27.21
CA LEU A 16 -15.76 -32.66 27.73
C LEU A 16 -15.37 -32.61 29.19
N GLU A 17 -14.53 -31.67 29.59
CA GLU A 17 -14.11 -31.47 30.97
C GLU A 17 -15.33 -31.17 31.88
N ARG A 18 -16.18 -30.21 31.45
CA ARG A 18 -17.42 -29.91 32.20
C ARG A 18 -18.41 -31.08 32.27
N TYR A 19 -18.50 -31.88 31.22
CA TYR A 19 -19.36 -33.04 31.22
C TYR A 19 -18.90 -34.08 32.28
N LEU A 20 -17.61 -34.36 32.31
CA LEU A 20 -17.03 -35.31 33.27
C LEU A 20 -17.24 -34.83 34.70
N ASP A 21 -16.80 -33.60 35.00
CA ASP A 21 -16.93 -33.01 36.33
C ASP A 21 -18.38 -32.98 36.84
N ASN A 22 -19.29 -32.53 35.98
CA ASN A 22 -20.72 -32.46 36.34
C ASN A 22 -21.30 -33.84 36.56
N THR A 23 -20.98 -34.82 35.70
CA THR A 23 -21.54 -36.17 35.81
C THR A 23 -21.00 -36.88 37.03
N VAL A 24 -19.71 -36.76 37.35
CA VAL A 24 -19.10 -37.30 38.59
C VAL A 24 -19.72 -36.62 39.81
N SER A 25 -19.86 -35.29 39.82
CA SER A 25 -20.46 -34.54 40.93
C SER A 25 -21.90 -34.98 41.21
N VAL A 26 -22.72 -35.06 40.14
CA VAL A 26 -24.13 -35.52 40.25
C VAL A 26 -24.17 -36.96 40.81
N ARG A 27 -23.38 -37.87 40.24
CA ARG A 27 -23.31 -39.27 40.70
C ARG A 27 -22.90 -39.38 42.16
N THR A 28 -21.87 -38.62 42.57
CA THR A 28 -21.39 -38.56 43.94
C THR A 28 -22.51 -38.10 44.89
N THR A 29 -23.23 -37.05 44.54
CA THR A 29 -24.33 -36.51 45.34
C THR A 29 -25.50 -37.50 45.48
N GLU A 30 -25.87 -38.19 44.38
CA GLU A 30 -26.90 -39.22 44.37
C GLU A 30 -26.54 -40.37 45.29
N VAL A 31 -25.35 -40.94 45.10
CA VAL A 31 -24.88 -42.09 45.94
C VAL A 31 -24.75 -41.68 47.39
N GLN A 32 -24.17 -40.49 47.67
CA GLN A 32 -24.04 -39.98 49.06
C GLN A 32 -25.40 -39.86 49.77
N THR A 33 -26.43 -39.41 49.02
CA THR A 33 -27.79 -39.32 49.55
C THR A 33 -28.36 -40.72 49.89
N GLN A 34 -28.19 -41.67 48.97
CA GLN A 34 -28.65 -43.08 49.20
C GLN A 34 -27.91 -43.75 50.38
N VAL A 35 -26.58 -43.56 50.44
CA VAL A 35 -25.73 -44.08 51.51
C VAL A 35 -26.16 -43.54 52.87
N LYS A 36 -26.52 -42.24 52.98
CA LYS A 36 -27.05 -41.64 54.21
C LYS A 36 -28.36 -42.25 54.62
N ILE A 37 -29.28 -42.49 53.70
CA ILE A 37 -30.56 -43.16 54.05
C ILE A 37 -30.32 -44.54 54.53
N ILE A 38 -29.45 -45.35 53.94
CA ILE A 38 -29.13 -46.66 54.32
C ILE A 38 -28.40 -46.66 55.72
N ALA A 39 -27.49 -45.68 55.96
CA ALA A 39 -26.82 -45.48 57.21
C ALA A 39 -27.83 -45.25 58.38
N ASP A 40 -28.89 -44.46 58.14
CA ASP A 40 -29.98 -44.30 59.12
C ASP A 40 -30.78 -45.62 59.35
N HIS A 41 -31.00 -46.40 58.28
CA HIS A 41 -31.64 -47.73 58.41
C HIS A 41 -30.78 -48.72 59.19
N LEU A 42 -29.43 -48.71 59.03
CA LEU A 42 -28.51 -49.53 59.83
C LEU A 42 -28.68 -49.36 61.33
N ILE A 43 -28.94 -48.11 61.78
CA ILE A 43 -29.24 -47.83 63.22
C ILE A 43 -30.65 -48.26 63.54
N THR A 44 -31.66 -47.92 62.75
CA THR A 44 -33.04 -48.25 63.02
C THR A 44 -33.27 -49.77 63.22
N TYR A 45 -32.55 -50.56 62.46
CA TYR A 45 -32.65 -52.02 62.52
C TYR A 45 -31.56 -52.70 63.41
N ASN A 46 -30.77 -51.97 64.22
CA ASN A 46 -29.67 -52.42 64.99
C ASN A 46 -28.71 -53.35 64.25
N TYR A 47 -28.46 -53.09 62.98
CA TYR A 47 -27.71 -53.94 62.04
C TYR A 47 -26.25 -54.17 62.48
N LEU A 48 -25.65 -53.22 63.18
CA LEU A 48 -24.27 -53.33 63.67
C LEU A 48 -24.12 -54.45 64.76
N LEU A 49 -25.21 -54.84 65.45
CA LEU A 49 -25.24 -55.89 66.44
C LEU A 49 -25.67 -57.26 65.84
N ASP A 50 -26.60 -57.22 64.87
CA ASP A 50 -27.08 -58.37 64.13
C ASP A 50 -27.20 -58.10 62.67
N ASN A 51 -26.22 -58.59 61.88
CA ASN A 51 -26.11 -58.38 60.45
C ASN A 51 -26.99 -59.30 59.59
N SER A 52 -27.94 -60.01 60.18
CA SER A 52 -28.84 -60.94 59.50
C SER A 52 -30.11 -60.33 58.94
N ASN A 53 -30.35 -59.03 59.17
CA ASN A 53 -31.55 -58.33 58.70
C ASN A 53 -31.69 -58.36 57.18
N GLU A 54 -32.71 -59.06 56.69
CA GLU A 54 -32.95 -59.26 55.25
C GLU A 54 -33.24 -57.93 54.50
N VAL A 55 -33.93 -56.95 55.10
CA VAL A 55 -34.29 -55.67 54.49
C VAL A 55 -33.02 -54.86 54.22
N VAL A 56 -32.17 -54.76 55.26
CA VAL A 56 -30.90 -53.97 55.07
C VAL A 56 -29.96 -54.69 54.11
N ASN A 57 -29.89 -56.02 54.14
CA ASN A 57 -29.08 -56.80 53.20
C ASN A 57 -29.58 -56.59 51.75
N ALA A 58 -30.91 -56.51 51.52
CA ALA A 58 -31.48 -56.20 50.20
C ALA A 58 -31.16 -54.80 49.75
N GLU A 59 -31.23 -53.77 50.63
CA GLU A 59 -30.87 -52.38 50.28
C GLU A 59 -29.39 -52.25 49.97
N LEU A 60 -28.50 -52.88 50.68
CA LEU A 60 -27.05 -52.95 50.44
C LEU A 60 -26.76 -53.57 49.07
N ALA A 61 -27.41 -54.73 48.81
CA ALA A 61 -27.27 -55.39 47.50
C ALA A 61 -27.83 -54.61 46.38
N GLN A 62 -28.96 -53.92 46.60
CA GLN A 62 -29.54 -53.03 45.61
C GLN A 62 -28.60 -51.80 45.25
N LEU A 63 -28.03 -51.20 46.31
CA LEU A 63 -27.05 -50.10 46.11
C LEU A 63 -25.83 -50.63 45.37
N SER A 64 -25.28 -51.77 45.76
CA SER A 64 -24.13 -52.40 45.11
C SER A 64 -24.39 -52.70 43.64
N ASN A 65 -25.55 -53.27 43.30
CA ASN A 65 -25.92 -53.59 41.90
C ASN A 65 -26.26 -52.41 41.07
N LEU A 66 -26.96 -51.39 41.63
CA LEU A 66 -27.39 -50.21 40.88
C LEU A 66 -26.21 -49.36 40.36
N TYR A 67 -25.18 -49.30 41.16
CA TYR A 67 -24.01 -48.44 40.85
C TYR A 67 -22.73 -49.27 40.55
N ASP A 68 -22.87 -50.56 40.34
CA ASP A 68 -21.75 -51.48 40.12
C ASP A 68 -20.62 -51.23 41.15
N GLY A 69 -21.03 -51.23 42.43
CA GLY A 69 -20.19 -50.76 43.52
C GLY A 69 -20.08 -51.77 44.66
N ARG A 70 -19.13 -51.52 45.50
CA ARG A 70 -18.87 -52.31 46.71
C ARG A 70 -19.19 -51.49 47.93
N VAL A 71 -19.91 -52.08 48.87
CA VAL A 71 -20.29 -51.46 50.13
C VAL A 71 -19.69 -52.22 51.29
N LEU A 72 -18.99 -51.51 52.17
CA LEU A 72 -18.42 -52.05 53.42
C LEU A 72 -19.04 -51.33 54.60
N ILE A 73 -19.48 -52.06 55.57
CA ILE A 73 -19.93 -51.52 56.83
C ILE A 73 -18.88 -51.88 57.90
N ILE A 74 -18.40 -50.85 58.58
CA ILE A 74 -17.26 -50.94 59.51
C ILE A 74 -17.73 -50.52 60.90
N ASP A 75 -17.42 -51.31 61.92
CA ASP A 75 -17.77 -51.00 63.29
C ASP A 75 -16.81 -50.04 64.00
N SER A 76 -17.10 -49.68 65.24
CA SER A 76 -16.26 -48.79 66.05
C SER A 76 -14.85 -49.32 66.34
N ASN A 77 -14.59 -50.57 66.08
CA ASN A 77 -13.28 -51.21 66.20
C ASN A 77 -12.54 -51.33 64.88
N MET A 78 -13.03 -50.64 63.83
CA MET A 78 -12.50 -50.70 62.48
C MET A 78 -12.58 -52.05 61.80
N LYS A 79 -13.49 -52.94 62.27
CA LYS A 79 -13.72 -54.25 61.73
C LYS A 79 -14.87 -54.23 60.75
N ILE A 80 -14.68 -54.85 59.57
CA ILE A 80 -15.70 -54.96 58.53
C ILE A 80 -16.74 -56.00 59.00
N ILE A 81 -17.97 -55.47 59.24
CA ILE A 81 -19.13 -56.31 59.66
C ILE A 81 -19.79 -56.91 58.42
N LYS A 82 -19.90 -56.10 57.34
CA LYS A 82 -20.54 -56.51 56.11
C LYS A 82 -19.75 -56.03 54.92
N ASP A 83 -19.63 -56.86 53.90
CA ASP A 83 -19.03 -56.57 52.58
C ASP A 83 -19.95 -57.16 51.53
N THR A 84 -20.52 -56.33 50.66
CA THR A 84 -21.43 -56.77 49.59
C THR A 84 -20.77 -57.78 48.65
N TYR A 85 -19.44 -57.75 48.51
CA TYR A 85 -18.68 -58.73 47.72
C TYR A 85 -18.24 -59.94 48.51
N GLY A 86 -18.40 -59.98 49.86
CA GLY A 86 -18.08 -61.12 50.73
C GLY A 86 -16.57 -61.41 50.91
N ILE A 87 -15.68 -60.53 50.42
CA ILE A 87 -14.23 -60.78 50.34
C ILE A 87 -13.50 -60.40 51.62
N SER A 88 -14.00 -59.41 52.35
CA SER A 88 -13.27 -58.82 53.49
C SER A 88 -14.04 -58.79 54.79
N GLU A 89 -15.16 -59.48 54.92
CA GLU A 89 -15.88 -59.58 56.18
C GLU A 89 -14.99 -60.12 57.32
N GLY A 90 -15.07 -59.50 58.49
CA GLY A 90 -14.28 -59.86 59.65
C GLY A 90 -12.84 -59.30 59.67
N LYS A 91 -12.33 -58.73 58.59
CA LYS A 91 -11.01 -58.09 58.52
C LYS A 91 -11.05 -56.66 59.09
N THR A 92 -9.90 -56.19 59.60
CA THR A 92 -9.74 -54.80 60.04
C THR A 92 -9.28 -53.98 58.87
N ILE A 93 -9.89 -52.77 58.67
CA ILE A 93 -9.52 -51.82 57.65
C ILE A 93 -9.18 -50.45 58.28
N ILE A 94 -8.03 -49.92 57.95
CA ILE A 94 -7.59 -48.60 58.40
C ILE A 94 -7.24 -47.77 57.14
N SER A 95 -8.01 -46.75 56.91
CA SER A 95 -7.68 -45.72 55.90
C SER A 95 -7.83 -44.34 56.51
N GLU A 96 -7.20 -43.34 55.88
CA GLU A 96 -7.26 -41.98 56.36
C GLU A 96 -8.70 -41.42 56.35
N ASP A 97 -9.48 -41.74 55.33
CA ASP A 97 -10.86 -41.30 55.16
C ASP A 97 -11.80 -41.97 56.19
N ILE A 98 -11.60 -43.23 56.53
CA ILE A 98 -12.35 -43.89 57.59
C ILE A 98 -12.05 -43.27 58.95
N VAL A 99 -10.78 -42.97 59.26
CA VAL A 99 -10.38 -42.31 60.48
C VAL A 99 -10.95 -40.91 60.61
N LYS A 100 -10.94 -40.11 59.52
CA LYS A 100 -11.58 -38.78 59.45
C LYS A 100 -13.09 -38.90 59.69
N CYS A 101 -13.73 -39.92 59.10
CA CYS A 101 -15.15 -40.12 59.22
C CYS A 101 -15.57 -40.45 60.69
N PHE A 102 -14.77 -41.23 61.43
CA PHE A 102 -15.01 -41.44 62.86
C PHE A 102 -14.87 -40.18 63.73
N LYS A 103 -14.22 -39.10 63.19
CA LYS A 103 -14.15 -37.74 63.78
C LYS A 103 -15.33 -36.89 63.42
N GLY A 104 -16.25 -37.31 62.58
CA GLY A 104 -17.41 -36.61 62.13
C GLY A 104 -17.24 -35.93 60.78
N GLU A 105 -16.11 -36.18 60.10
CA GLU A 105 -15.83 -35.59 58.74
C GLU A 105 -16.15 -36.67 57.71
N GLY A 106 -17.32 -36.60 57.07
CA GLY A 106 -17.61 -37.40 55.88
C GLY A 106 -16.67 -37.02 54.71
N ALA A 107 -16.25 -38.02 53.93
CA ALA A 107 -15.38 -37.82 52.80
C ALA A 107 -15.99 -38.41 51.51
N SER A 108 -15.76 -37.76 50.38
CA SER A 108 -15.99 -38.35 49.09
C SER A 108 -14.82 -38.02 48.18
N ASN A 109 -14.20 -39.02 47.61
CA ASN A 109 -13.04 -38.87 46.72
C ASN A 109 -13.30 -39.54 45.39
N HIS A 110 -13.06 -38.86 44.29
CA HIS A 110 -13.02 -39.45 42.96
C HIS A 110 -11.59 -39.91 42.67
N LEU A 111 -11.40 -41.21 42.51
CA LEU A 111 -10.11 -41.82 42.23
C LEU A 111 -10.06 -42.18 40.73
N GLU A 112 -9.72 -41.18 39.89
CA GLU A 112 -9.71 -41.27 38.42
C GLU A 112 -8.82 -42.45 37.94
N GLU A 113 -7.62 -42.61 38.51
CA GLU A 113 -6.69 -43.67 38.15
C GLU A 113 -7.21 -45.09 38.47
N LYS A 114 -8.17 -45.19 39.38
CA LYS A 114 -8.71 -46.48 39.85
C LYS A 114 -10.11 -46.78 39.31
N GLY A 115 -10.72 -45.80 38.57
CA GLY A 115 -12.01 -46.01 37.94
C GLY A 115 -13.20 -46.10 38.90
N TYR A 116 -13.14 -45.53 40.10
CA TYR A 116 -14.24 -45.51 41.04
C TYR A 116 -14.31 -44.22 41.90
N ILE A 117 -15.52 -43.96 42.40
CA ILE A 117 -15.78 -42.91 43.39
C ILE A 117 -15.88 -43.58 44.75
N GLU A 118 -15.10 -43.13 45.72
CA GLU A 118 -15.15 -43.63 47.10
C GLU A 118 -15.89 -42.62 47.99
N ILE A 119 -16.91 -43.10 48.71
CA ILE A 119 -17.77 -42.27 49.53
C ILE A 119 -17.76 -42.91 50.93
N VAL A 120 -17.42 -42.15 51.97
CA VAL A 120 -17.35 -42.52 53.31
C VAL A 120 -18.33 -41.74 54.16
N VAL A 121 -19.28 -42.35 54.77
CA VAL A 121 -20.34 -41.70 55.55
C VAL A 121 -20.36 -42.25 56.97
N PRO A 122 -20.44 -41.42 58.01
CA PRO A 122 -20.57 -41.89 59.40
C PRO A 122 -21.96 -42.47 59.65
N ILE A 123 -22.02 -43.51 60.45
CA ILE A 123 -23.25 -44.12 60.98
C ILE A 123 -23.43 -43.54 62.37
N GLU A 124 -24.40 -42.66 62.55
CA GLU A 124 -24.60 -41.86 63.75
C GLU A 124 -25.82 -42.26 64.52
N GLU A 125 -25.63 -42.67 65.80
CA GLU A 125 -26.70 -42.93 66.75
C GLU A 125 -27.02 -41.59 67.51
N LYS A 126 -28.27 -41.15 67.44
CA LYS A 126 -28.71 -39.95 68.12
C LYS A 126 -29.16 -40.32 69.55
N LEU A 127 -28.37 -39.97 70.60
CA LEU A 127 -28.73 -39.95 72.00
C LEU A 127 -29.01 -38.53 72.46
N GLU A 128 -30.19 -38.32 73.00
CA GLU A 128 -30.84 -37.16 73.54
C GLU A 128 -30.18 -35.75 73.30
N ASP A 129 -28.86 -35.62 73.29
CA ASP A 129 -28.16 -34.31 73.04
C ASP A 129 -26.80 -34.43 72.32
N LYS A 130 -26.37 -35.69 71.96
CA LYS A 130 -25.10 -35.90 71.23
C LYS A 130 -25.21 -36.98 70.17
N ALA A 131 -24.80 -36.68 68.96
CA ALA A 131 -24.60 -37.68 67.93
C ALA A 131 -23.32 -38.52 68.30
N ARG A 132 -23.41 -39.82 68.39
CA ARG A 132 -22.26 -40.73 68.57
C ARG A 132 -22.09 -41.53 67.28
N ILE A 133 -20.89 -41.52 66.73
CA ILE A 133 -20.55 -42.38 65.58
C ILE A 133 -20.29 -43.75 66.06
N VAL A 134 -21.11 -44.68 65.60
CA VAL A 134 -21.05 -46.10 66.01
C VAL A 134 -20.46 -46.99 64.93
N GLY A 135 -20.30 -46.50 63.75
CA GLY A 135 -19.70 -47.18 62.62
C GLY A 135 -19.50 -46.23 61.41
N VAL A 136 -18.97 -46.78 60.34
CA VAL A 136 -18.72 -46.05 59.05
C VAL A 136 -19.18 -46.90 57.89
N MET A 137 -19.87 -46.35 56.97
CA MET A 137 -20.22 -46.98 55.69
C MET A 137 -19.30 -46.43 54.59
N LEU A 138 -18.52 -47.33 53.99
CA LEU A 138 -17.66 -47.05 52.87
C LEU A 138 -18.28 -47.65 51.60
N THR A 139 -18.48 -46.84 50.61
CA THR A 139 -19.08 -47.22 49.33
C THR A 139 -18.15 -46.86 48.22
N SER A 140 -17.73 -47.83 47.42
CA SER A 140 -16.94 -47.62 46.20
C SER A 140 -17.83 -47.87 44.98
N VAL A 141 -17.98 -46.89 44.10
CA VAL A 141 -18.90 -46.93 42.94
C VAL A 141 -18.11 -46.84 41.65
N SER A 142 -18.34 -47.76 40.71
CA SER A 142 -17.66 -47.71 39.39
C SER A 142 -18.01 -46.46 38.59
N THR A 143 -16.99 -45.91 37.90
CA THR A 143 -17.14 -44.83 36.95
C THR A 143 -17.21 -45.29 35.49
N ASP A 144 -17.21 -46.61 35.23
CA ASP A 144 -17.17 -47.17 33.86
C ASP A 144 -18.35 -46.71 33.00
N SER A 145 -19.55 -46.59 33.57
CA SER A 145 -20.73 -46.07 32.86
C SER A 145 -20.59 -44.58 32.51
N ILE A 146 -19.87 -43.80 33.34
CA ILE A 146 -19.58 -42.39 33.11
C ILE A 146 -18.52 -42.27 31.99
N MET A 147 -17.47 -43.07 32.05
CA MET A 147 -16.39 -43.09 31.06
C MET A 147 -16.89 -43.57 29.70
N SER A 148 -17.73 -44.59 29.62
CA SER A 148 -18.32 -45.03 28.37
C SER A 148 -19.22 -43.92 27.72
N GLY A 149 -19.95 -43.20 28.56
CA GLY A 149 -20.71 -41.99 28.10
C GLY A 149 -19.82 -40.89 27.60
N TYR A 150 -18.69 -40.63 28.29
CA TYR A 150 -17.68 -39.67 27.90
C TYR A 150 -17.07 -40.02 26.54
N GLU A 151 -16.60 -41.26 26.34
CA GLU A 151 -16.03 -41.74 25.07
C GLU A 151 -17.03 -41.64 23.92
N TYR A 152 -18.30 -41.96 24.16
CA TYR A 152 -19.37 -41.83 23.15
C TYR A 152 -19.57 -40.39 22.74
N ILE A 153 -19.61 -39.43 23.68
CA ILE A 153 -19.77 -38.00 23.41
C ILE A 153 -18.52 -37.47 22.70
N GLN A 154 -17.33 -37.86 23.14
CA GLN A 154 -16.05 -37.47 22.51
C GLN A 154 -16.03 -37.89 21.04
N GLY A 155 -16.39 -39.11 20.70
CA GLY A 155 -16.46 -39.58 19.31
C GLY A 155 -17.44 -38.83 18.45
N ARG A 156 -18.60 -38.44 19.00
CA ARG A 156 -19.60 -37.63 18.29
C ARG A 156 -19.15 -36.20 18.09
N LEU A 157 -18.55 -35.58 19.08
CA LEU A 157 -17.99 -34.22 18.97
C LEU A 157 -16.88 -34.18 17.94
N PHE A 158 -15.97 -35.13 17.94
CA PHE A 158 -14.88 -35.23 16.98
C PHE A 158 -15.40 -35.29 15.51
N LEU A 159 -16.46 -36.09 15.30
CA LEU A 159 -17.08 -36.18 13.96
C LEU A 159 -17.74 -34.87 13.53
N LEU A 160 -18.42 -34.18 14.44
CA LEU A 160 -19.00 -32.88 14.20
C LEU A 160 -17.94 -31.81 13.90
N GLU A 161 -16.80 -31.84 14.57
CA GLU A 161 -15.68 -30.94 14.37
C GLU A 161 -15.06 -31.11 12.98
N ILE A 162 -14.84 -32.35 12.54
CA ILE A 162 -14.35 -32.64 11.19
C ILE A 162 -15.33 -32.09 10.16
N LEU A 163 -16.63 -32.32 10.35
CA LEU A 163 -17.65 -31.82 9.44
C LEU A 163 -17.63 -30.28 9.39
N ALA A 164 -17.56 -29.61 10.54
CA ALA A 164 -17.47 -28.16 10.64
C ALA A 164 -16.23 -27.61 9.93
N LEU A 165 -15.08 -28.25 10.13
CA LEU A 165 -13.83 -27.88 9.44
C LEU A 165 -13.96 -28.01 7.91
N VAL A 166 -14.53 -29.10 7.42
CA VAL A 166 -14.74 -29.28 5.97
C VAL A 166 -15.62 -28.17 5.39
N VAL A 167 -16.69 -27.81 6.11
CA VAL A 167 -17.59 -26.70 5.70
C VAL A 167 -16.85 -25.36 5.69
N VAL A 168 -16.11 -25.05 6.75
CA VAL A 168 -15.30 -23.81 6.85
C VAL A 168 -14.27 -23.74 5.72
N PHE A 169 -13.53 -24.83 5.48
CA PHE A 169 -12.57 -24.89 4.36
C PHE A 169 -13.23 -24.72 3.00
N GLY A 170 -14.40 -25.30 2.80
CA GLY A 170 -15.17 -25.13 1.58
C GLY A 170 -15.59 -23.68 1.34
N ILE A 171 -16.08 -23.02 2.38
CA ILE A 171 -16.47 -21.61 2.34
C ILE A 171 -15.24 -20.71 2.07
N ASP A 172 -14.14 -20.90 2.82
CA ASP A 172 -12.90 -20.16 2.68
C ASP A 172 -12.33 -20.29 1.26
N TYR A 173 -12.34 -21.50 0.69
CA TYR A 173 -11.89 -21.72 -0.68
C TYR A 173 -12.73 -20.95 -1.70
N PHE A 174 -14.05 -20.96 -1.54
CA PHE A 174 -14.97 -20.27 -2.46
C PHE A 174 -14.83 -18.75 -2.37
N ILE A 175 -14.75 -18.22 -1.15
CA ILE A 175 -14.57 -16.77 -0.90
C ILE A 175 -13.22 -16.32 -1.43
N SER A 176 -12.14 -17.05 -1.10
CA SER A 176 -10.79 -16.75 -1.54
C SER A 176 -10.72 -16.66 -3.06
N ARG A 177 -11.21 -17.69 -3.77
CA ARG A 177 -11.20 -17.69 -5.24
C ARG A 177 -11.98 -16.52 -5.86
N LYS A 178 -13.11 -16.15 -5.26
CA LYS A 178 -13.90 -14.99 -5.72
C LYS A 178 -13.19 -13.67 -5.47
N MET A 179 -12.53 -13.52 -4.31
CA MET A 179 -11.81 -12.30 -3.94
C MET A 179 -10.55 -12.06 -4.78
N PHE A 180 -9.83 -13.12 -5.20
CA PHE A 180 -8.59 -12.96 -5.97
C PHE A 180 -8.81 -12.73 -7.48
N LYS A 181 -9.97 -13.10 -8.02
CA LYS A 181 -10.25 -12.94 -9.45
C LYS A 181 -10.09 -11.51 -10.00
N PRO A 182 -10.51 -10.43 -9.30
CA PRO A 182 -10.27 -9.05 -9.75
C PRO A 182 -8.78 -8.68 -9.81
N PHE A 183 -7.96 -9.20 -8.90
CA PHE A 183 -6.52 -8.97 -8.90
C PHE A 183 -5.81 -9.68 -10.07
N GLU A 184 -6.28 -10.88 -10.46
CA GLU A 184 -5.78 -11.55 -11.67
C GLU A 184 -6.01 -10.69 -12.90
N LYS A 185 -7.20 -10.11 -13.08
CA LYS A 185 -7.51 -9.21 -14.20
C LYS A 185 -6.58 -8.01 -14.27
N ILE A 186 -6.29 -7.37 -13.12
CA ILE A 186 -5.36 -6.24 -13.05
C ILE A 186 -3.94 -6.70 -13.42
N THR A 187 -3.51 -7.86 -12.92
CA THR A 187 -2.19 -8.42 -13.21
C THR A 187 -2.04 -8.77 -14.69
N ASP A 188 -3.07 -9.34 -15.30
CA ASP A 188 -3.07 -9.69 -16.72
C ASP A 188 -2.97 -8.42 -17.58
N ALA A 189 -3.75 -7.39 -17.27
CA ALA A 189 -3.70 -6.12 -17.98
C ALA A 189 -2.32 -5.43 -17.84
N ILE A 190 -1.68 -5.48 -16.67
CA ILE A 190 -0.32 -4.98 -16.48
C ILE A 190 0.69 -5.77 -17.33
N ASN A 191 0.52 -7.10 -17.44
CA ASN A 191 1.39 -7.94 -18.26
C ASN A 191 1.19 -7.69 -19.78
N GLU A 192 -0.03 -7.39 -20.22
CA GLU A 192 -0.29 -7.02 -21.62
C GLU A 192 0.41 -5.72 -22.00
N VAL A 193 0.42 -4.72 -21.13
CA VAL A 193 1.17 -3.47 -21.34
C VAL A 193 2.67 -3.71 -21.50
N LYS A 194 3.23 -4.70 -20.82
CA LYS A 194 4.65 -5.09 -20.98
C LYS A 194 4.98 -5.58 -22.40
N ASN A 195 4.00 -6.12 -23.12
CA ASN A 195 4.15 -6.64 -24.48
C ASN A 195 3.79 -5.63 -25.57
N GLY A 196 3.33 -4.45 -25.23
CA GLY A 196 2.95 -3.35 -26.12
C GLY A 196 1.81 -2.53 -25.49
N PHE A 197 1.74 -1.24 -25.82
CA PHE A 197 0.65 -0.38 -25.31
C PHE A 197 -0.69 -0.84 -25.87
N THR A 198 -1.59 -1.27 -25.00
CA THR A 198 -2.99 -1.50 -25.32
C THR A 198 -3.80 -0.26 -24.92
N ASP A 199 -4.73 0.17 -25.79
CA ASP A 199 -5.67 1.27 -25.51
C ASP A 199 -6.80 0.83 -24.53
N GLU A 200 -6.79 -0.42 -24.07
CA GLU A 200 -7.82 -0.95 -23.18
C GLU A 200 -7.64 -0.43 -21.75
N GLN A 201 -8.66 0.25 -21.26
CA GLN A 201 -8.73 0.68 -19.87
C GLN A 201 -9.07 -0.50 -18.96
N ILE A 202 -8.37 -0.59 -17.84
CA ILE A 202 -8.73 -1.54 -16.77
C ILE A 202 -10.03 -1.06 -16.13
N ASN A 203 -11.10 -1.84 -16.33
CA ASN A 203 -12.38 -1.59 -15.68
C ASN A 203 -12.69 -2.74 -14.71
N VAL A 204 -12.28 -2.60 -13.45
CA VAL A 204 -12.51 -3.56 -12.37
C VAL A 204 -13.23 -2.85 -11.25
N THR A 205 -14.56 -3.04 -11.18
CA THR A 205 -15.46 -2.38 -10.22
C THR A 205 -15.93 -3.32 -9.11
N ASP A 206 -15.30 -4.49 -8.95
CA ASP A 206 -15.72 -5.52 -8.00
C ASP A 206 -15.50 -5.08 -6.53
N TYR A 207 -14.42 -4.33 -6.26
CA TYR A 207 -14.07 -3.78 -4.93
C TYR A 207 -13.53 -2.36 -5.08
N ILE A 208 -13.77 -1.51 -4.07
CA ILE A 208 -13.30 -0.11 -4.04
C ILE A 208 -11.76 -0.04 -4.19
N GLU A 209 -11.04 -0.96 -3.55
CA GLU A 209 -9.57 -1.01 -3.61
C GLU A 209 -9.08 -1.36 -5.02
N THR A 210 -9.74 -2.29 -5.71
CA THR A 210 -9.37 -2.66 -7.09
C THR A 210 -9.77 -1.60 -8.10
N GLU A 211 -10.85 -0.87 -7.87
CA GLU A 211 -11.26 0.29 -8.65
C GLU A 211 -10.21 1.41 -8.56
N HIS A 212 -9.79 1.78 -7.34
CA HIS A 212 -8.74 2.79 -7.14
C HIS A 212 -7.41 2.40 -7.80
N ILE A 213 -7.02 1.12 -7.74
CA ILE A 213 -5.81 0.62 -8.41
C ILE A 213 -5.96 0.73 -9.94
N GLY A 214 -7.12 0.33 -10.47
CA GLY A 214 -7.46 0.44 -11.88
C GLY A 214 -7.40 1.89 -12.39
N ASP A 215 -8.00 2.82 -11.65
CA ASP A 215 -7.99 4.24 -11.97
C ASP A 215 -6.58 4.84 -11.95
N ALA A 216 -5.80 4.53 -10.91
CA ALA A 216 -4.41 4.98 -10.82
C ALA A 216 -3.56 4.44 -11.98
N PHE A 217 -3.76 3.18 -12.35
CA PHE A 217 -3.09 2.57 -13.49
C PHE A 217 -3.50 3.24 -14.81
N ASN A 218 -4.80 3.45 -15.03
CA ASN A 218 -5.32 4.12 -16.22
C ASN A 218 -4.75 5.54 -16.37
N GLN A 219 -4.67 6.30 -15.27
CA GLN A 219 -4.03 7.62 -15.25
C GLN A 219 -2.53 7.55 -15.60
N MET A 220 -1.82 6.55 -15.07
CA MET A 220 -0.41 6.34 -15.41
C MET A 220 -0.25 6.01 -16.90
N MET A 221 -1.09 5.15 -17.46
CA MET A 221 -1.09 4.78 -18.87
C MET A 221 -1.38 5.97 -19.77
N LEU A 222 -2.36 6.81 -19.41
CA LEU A 222 -2.66 8.04 -20.15
C LEU A 222 -1.44 8.99 -20.18
N ARG A 223 -0.77 9.16 -19.04
CA ARG A 223 0.46 9.99 -18.96
C ARG A 223 1.59 9.39 -19.80
N MET A 224 1.78 8.07 -19.76
CA MET A 224 2.79 7.40 -20.61
C MET A 224 2.49 7.59 -22.10
N LYS A 225 1.22 7.46 -22.52
CA LYS A 225 0.81 7.66 -23.91
C LYS A 225 1.11 9.10 -24.36
N VAL A 226 0.71 10.11 -23.57
CA VAL A 226 1.01 11.52 -23.87
C VAL A 226 2.52 11.77 -23.99
N LEU A 227 3.33 11.12 -23.13
CA LEU A 227 4.80 11.24 -23.20
C LEU A 227 5.38 10.57 -24.46
N ASP A 228 4.86 9.40 -24.83
CA ASP A 228 5.32 8.67 -26.02
C ASP A 228 4.91 9.40 -27.30
N ASP A 229 3.67 9.86 -27.40
CA ASP A 229 3.18 10.68 -28.51
C ASP A 229 4.04 11.96 -28.68
N SER A 230 4.31 12.66 -27.57
CA SER A 230 5.18 13.84 -27.58
C SER A 230 6.61 13.51 -28.01
N ARG A 231 7.13 12.34 -27.63
CA ARG A 231 8.46 11.86 -28.06
C ARG A 231 8.49 11.52 -29.55
N GLN A 232 7.46 10.84 -30.04
CA GLN A 232 7.36 10.49 -31.48
C GLN A 232 7.25 11.77 -32.33
N GLU A 233 6.39 12.70 -31.92
CA GLU A 233 6.25 13.99 -32.58
C GLU A 233 7.58 14.76 -32.60
N PHE A 234 8.29 14.79 -31.48
CA PHE A 234 9.62 15.39 -31.40
C PHE A 234 10.59 14.79 -32.41
N VAL A 235 10.68 13.44 -32.48
CA VAL A 235 11.58 12.74 -33.43
C VAL A 235 11.18 13.05 -34.90
N ALA A 236 9.88 13.05 -35.18
CA ALA A 236 9.37 13.36 -36.50
C ALA A 236 9.72 14.81 -36.92
N ASN A 237 9.50 15.79 -36.01
CA ASN A 237 9.81 17.19 -36.26
C ASN A 237 11.31 17.43 -36.43
N VAL A 238 12.16 16.82 -35.57
CA VAL A 238 13.64 16.87 -35.74
C VAL A 238 14.05 16.35 -37.12
N SER A 239 13.52 15.17 -37.50
CA SER A 239 13.86 14.57 -38.80
C SER A 239 13.44 15.43 -39.96
N HIS A 240 12.28 16.08 -39.88
CA HIS A 240 11.79 17.00 -40.93
C HIS A 240 12.62 18.29 -41.02
N GLU A 241 12.93 18.90 -39.87
CA GLU A 241 13.70 20.16 -39.82
C GLU A 241 15.18 20.00 -40.24
N LEU A 242 15.76 18.81 -40.07
CA LEU A 242 17.11 18.49 -40.57
C LEU A 242 17.10 18.08 -42.03
N LYS A 243 16.06 17.42 -42.53
CA LYS A 243 16.02 16.93 -43.93
C LYS A 243 15.86 18.06 -44.92
N THR A 244 15.13 19.12 -44.56
CA THR A 244 14.84 20.25 -45.46
C THR A 244 16.10 21.03 -45.88
N PRO A 245 16.98 21.52 -44.95
CA PRO A 245 18.21 22.19 -45.29
C PRO A 245 19.19 21.29 -46.07
N LEU A 246 19.30 20.00 -45.68
CA LEU A 246 20.13 19.02 -46.39
C LEU A 246 19.67 18.86 -47.85
N ALA A 247 18.36 18.80 -48.09
CA ALA A 247 17.83 18.70 -49.46
C ALA A 247 18.09 19.97 -50.27
N SER A 248 17.96 21.16 -49.65
CA SER A 248 18.26 22.45 -50.28
C SER A 248 19.73 22.55 -50.68
N MET A 249 20.65 22.26 -49.72
CA MET A 249 22.10 22.24 -50.02
C MET A 249 22.45 21.26 -51.14
N LYS A 250 21.82 20.08 -51.16
CA LYS A 250 22.04 19.08 -52.20
C LYS A 250 21.60 19.59 -53.57
N VAL A 251 20.43 20.23 -53.69
CA VAL A 251 19.92 20.80 -54.94
C VAL A 251 20.85 21.89 -55.45
N LEU A 252 21.33 22.78 -54.59
CA LEU A 252 22.30 23.83 -54.96
C LEU A 252 23.63 23.23 -55.43
N ALA A 253 24.15 22.25 -54.70
CA ALA A 253 25.38 21.57 -55.08
C ALA A 253 25.23 20.79 -56.40
N ASP A 254 24.13 20.02 -56.57
CA ASP A 254 23.87 19.26 -57.81
C ASP A 254 23.70 20.23 -59.00
N SER A 255 23.09 21.42 -58.79
CA SER A 255 22.98 22.44 -59.86
C SER A 255 24.33 23.00 -60.28
N LEU A 256 25.25 23.22 -59.35
CA LEU A 256 26.63 23.64 -59.70
C LEU A 256 27.42 22.52 -60.41
N LEU A 257 27.20 21.28 -60.07
CA LEU A 257 27.93 20.12 -60.64
C LEU A 257 27.45 19.77 -62.10
N THR A 258 26.22 20.11 -62.45
CA THR A 258 25.63 19.76 -63.74
C THR A 258 25.82 20.85 -64.82
N GLN A 259 26.29 22.03 -64.49
CA GLN A 259 26.53 23.12 -65.43
C GLN A 259 28.03 23.15 -65.80
N GLU A 260 28.35 23.16 -67.12
CA GLU A 260 29.74 23.15 -67.61
C GLU A 260 30.43 24.55 -67.57
N ASP A 261 29.68 25.68 -67.60
CA ASP A 261 30.23 27.05 -67.54
C ASP A 261 29.41 27.93 -66.58
N VAL A 262 29.66 27.77 -65.28
CA VAL A 262 29.02 28.57 -64.25
C VAL A 262 29.76 29.92 -64.10
N PRO A 263 29.08 31.08 -64.22
CA PRO A 263 29.69 32.37 -63.90
C PRO A 263 30.21 32.40 -62.46
N VAL A 264 31.37 33.04 -62.24
CA VAL A 264 31.99 33.13 -60.92
C VAL A 264 31.07 33.80 -59.89
N GLU A 265 30.26 34.72 -60.27
CA GLU A 265 29.28 35.40 -59.45
C GLU A 265 28.21 34.43 -58.98
N MET A 266 27.64 33.58 -59.85
CA MET A 266 26.64 32.56 -59.53
C MET A 266 27.21 31.44 -58.68
N TYR A 267 28.50 31.03 -58.96
CA TYR A 267 29.18 30.06 -58.10
C TYR A 267 29.34 30.60 -56.68
N ARG A 268 29.70 31.88 -56.54
CA ARG A 268 29.83 32.50 -55.21
C ARG A 268 28.51 32.65 -54.51
N GLU A 269 27.43 32.99 -55.20
CA GLU A 269 26.06 33.06 -54.66
C GLU A 269 25.63 31.70 -54.10
N PHE A 270 25.68 30.62 -54.89
CA PHE A 270 25.29 29.28 -54.47
C PHE A 270 26.15 28.77 -53.30
N MET A 271 27.47 29.03 -53.29
CA MET A 271 28.34 28.68 -52.17
C MET A 271 28.02 29.46 -50.90
N THR A 272 27.59 30.72 -51.04
CA THR A 272 27.12 31.53 -49.90
C THR A 272 25.82 30.97 -49.33
N ASP A 273 24.85 30.61 -50.20
CA ASP A 273 23.59 30.00 -49.78
C ASP A 273 23.80 28.64 -49.08
N ILE A 274 24.72 27.80 -49.59
CA ILE A 274 25.11 26.55 -48.95
C ILE A 274 25.74 26.80 -47.57
N ALA A 275 26.62 27.81 -47.45
CA ALA A 275 27.23 28.15 -46.17
C ALA A 275 26.20 28.68 -45.14
N GLU A 276 25.27 29.48 -45.56
CA GLU A 276 24.15 29.95 -44.71
C GLU A 276 23.26 28.82 -44.22
N GLU A 277 22.98 27.81 -45.09
CA GLU A 277 22.17 26.64 -44.71
C GLU A 277 22.92 25.72 -43.79
N ILE A 278 24.26 25.57 -43.90
CA ILE A 278 25.11 24.86 -42.92
C ILE A 278 25.08 25.56 -41.56
N ASP A 279 25.19 26.88 -41.51
CA ASP A 279 25.13 27.64 -40.26
C ASP A 279 23.76 27.49 -39.58
N ARG A 280 22.71 27.47 -40.38
CA ARG A 280 21.32 27.20 -39.90
C ARG A 280 21.20 25.80 -39.30
N GLU A 281 21.72 24.78 -39.96
CA GLU A 281 21.69 23.39 -39.48
C GLU A 281 22.49 23.27 -38.19
N ASN A 282 23.68 23.85 -38.09
CA ASN A 282 24.46 23.92 -36.88
C ASN A 282 23.71 24.57 -35.69
N LYS A 283 22.93 25.64 -35.97
CA LYS A 283 22.07 26.28 -34.96
C LYS A 283 20.97 25.31 -34.47
N ILE A 284 20.29 24.63 -35.40
CA ILE A 284 19.27 23.64 -35.05
C ILE A 284 19.85 22.55 -34.14
N ILE A 285 21.02 22.00 -34.51
CA ILE A 285 21.69 20.95 -33.71
C ILE A 285 22.07 21.46 -32.31
N THR A 286 22.62 22.66 -32.22
CA THR A 286 23.02 23.31 -30.95
C THR A 286 21.79 23.57 -30.06
N ASP A 287 20.69 24.06 -30.61
CA ASP A 287 19.44 24.29 -29.91
C ASP A 287 18.83 22.95 -29.38
N LEU A 288 18.86 21.91 -30.22
CA LEU A 288 18.42 20.56 -29.82
C LEU A 288 19.24 19.98 -28.68
N LEU A 289 20.60 20.07 -28.75
CA LEU A 289 21.49 19.61 -27.71
C LEU A 289 21.24 20.36 -26.38
N SER A 290 21.03 21.68 -26.48
CA SER A 290 20.69 22.51 -25.32
C SER A 290 19.35 22.10 -24.70
N LEU A 291 18.34 21.86 -25.51
CA LEU A 291 17.03 21.41 -25.05
C LEU A 291 17.11 20.03 -24.37
N VAL A 292 17.82 19.07 -24.96
CA VAL A 292 17.98 17.73 -24.40
C VAL A 292 18.74 17.76 -23.07
N LYS A 293 19.76 18.59 -22.94
CA LYS A 293 20.49 18.78 -21.67
C LYS A 293 19.60 19.38 -20.58
N MET A 294 18.72 20.31 -20.93
CA MET A 294 17.80 20.97 -19.99
C MET A 294 16.62 20.09 -19.56
N THR A 295 16.24 19.06 -20.34
CA THR A 295 15.10 18.18 -20.04
C THR A 295 15.47 16.93 -19.25
N ARG A 296 16.72 16.74 -18.85
CA ARG A 296 17.15 15.63 -17.98
C ARG A 296 16.54 15.77 -16.59
N THR A 297 16.28 14.64 -15.92
CA THR A 297 15.63 14.54 -14.60
C THR A 297 16.42 15.24 -13.48
N SER A 298 17.72 15.50 -13.68
CA SER A 298 18.58 16.27 -12.78
C SER A 298 19.53 17.10 -13.64
N PRO A 299 19.09 18.28 -14.10
CA PRO A 299 19.95 19.15 -14.90
C PRO A 299 21.04 19.74 -14.02
N ASP A 300 22.30 19.59 -14.46
CA ASP A 300 23.45 20.27 -13.83
C ASP A 300 23.28 21.78 -13.97
N MET A 301 23.04 22.48 -12.87
CA MET A 301 22.99 23.93 -12.78
C MET A 301 24.34 24.43 -12.20
N ASN A 302 25.07 25.24 -12.97
CA ASN A 302 26.23 25.96 -12.47
C ASN A 302 25.79 27.32 -11.95
N VAL A 303 25.32 27.33 -10.71
CA VAL A 303 24.76 28.55 -10.08
C VAL A 303 25.87 29.35 -9.44
N GLU A 304 26.03 30.58 -9.87
CA GLU A 304 27.00 31.56 -9.36
C GLU A 304 26.29 32.90 -9.09
N LEU A 305 26.89 33.73 -8.23
CA LEU A 305 26.38 35.09 -8.00
C LEU A 305 26.81 35.97 -9.14
N ILE A 306 25.86 36.36 -9.97
CA ILE A 306 26.08 37.13 -11.21
C ILE A 306 25.47 38.53 -11.12
N ASP A 307 26.17 39.54 -11.60
CA ASP A 307 25.64 40.88 -11.83
C ASP A 307 24.79 40.91 -13.13
N ILE A 308 23.48 40.95 -12.93
CA ILE A 308 22.50 40.90 -14.03
C ILE A 308 22.56 42.16 -14.95
N ASN A 309 22.94 43.30 -14.37
CA ASN A 309 23.12 44.51 -15.16
C ASN A 309 24.24 44.34 -16.19
N SER A 310 25.43 43.93 -15.74
CA SER A 310 26.58 43.66 -16.59
C SER A 310 26.30 42.58 -17.64
N LEU A 311 25.58 41.50 -17.25
CA LEU A 311 25.18 40.44 -18.17
C LEU A 311 24.28 40.96 -19.28
N LEU A 312 23.25 41.79 -18.98
CA LEU A 312 22.35 42.36 -19.97
C LEU A 312 23.06 43.36 -20.87
N GLU A 313 23.93 44.22 -20.34
CA GLU A 313 24.73 45.17 -21.13
C GLU A 313 25.62 44.44 -22.16
N LEU A 314 26.31 43.38 -21.72
CA LEU A 314 27.15 42.57 -22.61
C LEU A 314 26.33 41.87 -23.70
N LEU A 315 25.18 41.31 -23.31
CA LEU A 315 24.23 40.67 -24.24
C LEU A 315 23.74 41.62 -25.30
N LEU A 316 23.28 42.80 -24.89
CA LEU A 316 22.75 43.82 -25.82
C LEU A 316 23.85 44.40 -26.74
N LYS A 317 25.07 44.57 -26.20
CA LYS A 317 26.23 44.96 -27.03
C LYS A 317 26.54 43.93 -28.11
N ARG A 318 26.44 42.64 -27.82
CA ARG A 318 26.63 41.53 -28.75
C ARG A 318 25.53 41.51 -29.84
N LEU A 319 24.29 41.82 -29.48
CA LEU A 319 23.15 41.85 -30.41
C LEU A 319 23.00 43.17 -31.17
N GLY A 320 23.76 44.20 -30.82
CA GLY A 320 23.78 45.50 -31.49
C GLY A 320 23.95 45.44 -33.01
N PRO A 321 24.91 44.69 -33.57
CA PRO A 321 25.06 44.55 -35.03
C PRO A 321 23.81 43.95 -35.72
N LEU A 322 23.13 43.00 -35.05
CA LEU A 322 21.90 42.40 -35.56
C LEU A 322 20.77 43.44 -35.61
N ALA A 323 20.60 44.22 -34.55
CA ALA A 323 19.61 45.29 -34.48
C ALA A 323 19.86 46.38 -35.51
N THR A 324 21.14 46.76 -35.71
CA THR A 324 21.50 47.77 -36.74
C THR A 324 21.17 47.28 -38.15
N ARG A 325 21.40 45.99 -38.45
CA ARG A 325 21.03 45.41 -39.77
C ARG A 325 19.52 45.38 -40.00
N ALA A 326 18.75 45.17 -38.91
CA ALA A 326 17.30 45.15 -38.97
C ALA A 326 16.64 46.52 -38.83
N ASP A 327 17.43 47.61 -38.75
CA ASP A 327 16.97 48.98 -38.47
C ASP A 327 16.10 49.09 -37.20
N VAL A 328 16.51 48.41 -36.14
CA VAL A 328 15.79 48.34 -34.86
C VAL A 328 16.61 49.01 -33.75
N LYS A 329 15.98 49.94 -33.01
CA LYS A 329 16.61 50.64 -31.89
C LYS A 329 16.58 49.81 -30.63
N LEU A 330 17.76 49.45 -30.04
CA LEU A 330 17.86 48.82 -28.73
C LEU A 330 17.87 49.88 -27.63
N ILE A 331 17.02 49.66 -26.60
CA ILE A 331 16.90 50.56 -25.45
C ILE A 331 17.06 49.66 -24.17
N PHE A 332 17.99 50.03 -23.30
CA PHE A 332 18.17 49.38 -22.01
C PHE A 332 17.87 50.35 -20.87
N GLU A 333 17.02 49.92 -19.96
CA GLU A 333 16.70 50.70 -18.76
C GLU A 333 16.86 49.76 -17.53
N SER A 334 17.68 50.19 -16.59
CA SER A 334 17.84 49.50 -15.30
C SER A 334 17.31 50.40 -14.19
N CYS A 335 16.35 49.88 -13.41
CA CYS A 335 15.79 50.60 -12.27
C CYS A 335 16.71 50.60 -11.06
N ARG A 336 17.55 49.56 -10.95
CA ARG A 336 18.50 49.36 -9.83
C ARG A 336 19.59 48.34 -10.18
N PRO A 337 20.74 48.33 -9.46
CA PRO A 337 21.72 47.24 -9.55
C PRO A 337 21.12 45.93 -9.00
N VAL A 338 21.32 44.82 -9.73
CA VAL A 338 20.77 43.51 -9.38
C VAL A 338 21.87 42.46 -9.46
N SER A 339 22.10 41.74 -8.35
CA SER A 339 22.91 40.54 -8.33
C SER A 339 22.04 39.36 -7.92
N ALA A 340 22.17 38.21 -8.60
CA ALA A 340 21.36 37.03 -8.33
C ALA A 340 22.18 35.75 -8.51
N GLU A 341 21.79 34.72 -7.81
CA GLU A 341 22.35 33.36 -7.94
C GLU A 341 21.71 32.66 -9.12
N VAL A 342 22.42 32.58 -10.25
CA VAL A 342 21.91 32.05 -11.52
C VAL A 342 23.00 31.26 -12.27
N ASP A 343 22.55 30.41 -13.19
CA ASP A 343 23.44 29.82 -14.21
C ASP A 343 23.57 30.82 -15.36
N GLU A 344 24.74 31.48 -15.45
CA GLU A 344 25.03 32.55 -16.41
C GLU A 344 24.78 32.11 -17.86
N VAL A 345 25.21 30.89 -18.21
CA VAL A 345 25.11 30.36 -19.57
C VAL A 345 23.66 30.14 -19.97
N LYS A 346 22.87 29.51 -19.12
CA LYS A 346 21.46 29.23 -19.40
C LYS A 346 20.60 30.48 -19.38
N LEU A 347 20.88 31.40 -18.46
CA LEU A 347 20.17 32.67 -18.39
C LEU A 347 20.49 33.56 -19.63
N THR A 348 21.79 33.64 -19.99
CA THR A 348 22.20 34.38 -21.23
C THR A 348 21.54 33.80 -22.45
N LEU A 349 21.46 32.49 -22.58
CA LEU A 349 20.79 31.83 -23.71
C LEU A 349 19.29 32.18 -23.75
N ALA A 350 18.60 32.14 -22.62
CA ALA A 350 17.17 32.51 -22.55
C ALA A 350 16.93 33.96 -22.93
N LEU A 351 17.68 34.90 -22.36
CA LEU A 351 17.51 36.30 -22.61
C LEU A 351 17.95 36.70 -24.06
N SER A 352 19.02 36.05 -24.58
CA SER A 352 19.41 36.21 -25.98
C SER A 352 18.27 35.83 -26.96
N ASN A 353 17.65 34.67 -26.72
CA ASN A 353 16.54 34.21 -27.57
C ASN A 353 15.36 35.22 -27.58
N LEU A 354 15.03 35.81 -26.42
CA LEU A 354 13.95 36.81 -26.34
C LEU A 354 14.29 38.07 -27.10
N VAL A 355 15.51 38.58 -26.89
CA VAL A 355 15.94 39.82 -27.59
C VAL A 355 16.16 39.57 -29.09
N GLU A 356 16.73 38.44 -29.49
CA GLU A 356 16.85 38.08 -30.92
C GLU A 356 15.47 37.97 -31.58
N ASN A 357 14.48 37.37 -30.95
CA ASN A 357 13.13 37.30 -31.47
C ASN A 357 12.50 38.70 -31.58
N ALA A 358 12.65 39.56 -30.57
CA ALA A 358 12.17 40.93 -30.57
C ALA A 358 12.79 41.78 -31.69
N ILE A 359 14.04 41.52 -32.10
CA ILE A 359 14.70 42.17 -33.23
C ILE A 359 14.20 41.58 -34.55
N LYS A 360 14.15 40.23 -34.68
CA LYS A 360 13.82 39.55 -35.94
C LYS A 360 12.37 39.73 -36.39
N TYR A 361 11.46 39.82 -35.46
CA TYR A 361 10.03 39.98 -35.73
C TYR A 361 9.58 41.42 -35.54
N ASN A 362 10.53 42.40 -35.60
CA ASN A 362 10.23 43.81 -35.55
C ASN A 362 9.91 44.39 -36.93
N ASN A 363 9.37 45.60 -36.93
CA ASN A 363 9.20 46.41 -38.12
C ASN A 363 10.47 47.25 -38.35
N GLU A 364 10.76 47.62 -39.62
CA GLU A 364 11.81 48.59 -39.94
C GLU A 364 11.58 49.94 -39.23
N GLY A 365 12.62 50.49 -38.62
CA GLY A 365 12.51 51.68 -37.78
C GLY A 365 11.90 51.47 -36.42
N GLY A 366 11.66 50.22 -36.04
CA GLY A 366 11.08 49.83 -34.74
C GLY A 366 12.06 49.91 -33.57
N TRP A 367 11.59 49.45 -32.41
CA TRP A 367 12.39 49.46 -31.19
C TRP A 367 12.23 48.17 -30.40
N VAL A 368 13.27 47.81 -29.63
CA VAL A 368 13.26 46.77 -28.58
C VAL A 368 13.73 47.41 -27.29
N LYS A 369 12.92 47.32 -26.27
CA LYS A 369 13.20 47.83 -24.92
C LYS A 369 13.37 46.71 -23.93
N VAL A 370 14.54 46.71 -23.27
CA VAL A 370 14.84 45.76 -22.19
C VAL A 370 14.85 46.51 -20.86
N VAL A 371 14.00 46.14 -19.93
CA VAL A 371 13.90 46.74 -18.59
C VAL A 371 14.28 45.74 -17.54
N LEU A 372 15.20 46.12 -16.65
CA LEU A 372 15.59 45.35 -15.46
C LEU A 372 15.07 46.05 -14.20
N ASP A 373 14.32 45.30 -13.41
CA ASP A 373 13.87 45.71 -12.05
C ASP A 373 14.01 44.54 -11.07
N ALA A 374 13.96 44.81 -9.79
CA ALA A 374 13.97 43.77 -8.74
C ALA A 374 13.13 44.19 -7.53
N ASP A 375 12.49 43.23 -6.95
CA ASP A 375 11.90 43.31 -5.62
C ASP A 375 12.82 42.61 -4.57
N TYR A 376 12.33 42.39 -3.36
CA TYR A 376 13.11 41.72 -2.28
C TYR A 376 13.36 40.24 -2.51
N GLN A 377 12.66 39.63 -3.44
CA GLN A 377 12.69 38.16 -3.63
C GLN A 377 13.13 37.78 -5.04
N CYS A 378 12.81 38.59 -6.02
CA CYS A 378 12.99 38.26 -7.42
C CYS A 378 13.50 39.47 -8.20
N PHE A 379 14.23 39.19 -9.28
CA PHE A 379 14.43 40.17 -10.35
C PHE A 379 13.52 39.88 -11.53
N THR A 380 13.21 40.93 -12.28
CA THR A 380 12.32 40.89 -13.44
C THR A 380 13.02 41.52 -14.64
N VAL A 381 13.10 40.75 -15.73
CA VAL A 381 13.56 41.26 -17.03
C VAL A 381 12.36 41.33 -17.96
N THR A 382 12.03 42.52 -18.44
CA THR A 382 10.95 42.75 -19.41
C THR A 382 11.57 43.08 -20.74
N VAL A 383 11.23 42.29 -21.78
CA VAL A 383 11.64 42.53 -23.17
C VAL A 383 10.39 42.91 -23.96
N SER A 384 10.31 44.15 -24.41
CA SER A 384 9.19 44.69 -25.22
C SER A 384 9.67 45.10 -26.59
N ASP A 385 8.88 44.82 -27.60
CA ASP A 385 9.13 45.21 -29.00
C ASP A 385 7.93 45.90 -29.63
N SER A 386 8.19 46.61 -30.72
CA SER A 386 7.18 47.27 -31.58
C SER A 386 6.90 46.48 -32.86
N GLY A 387 7.12 45.18 -32.83
CA GLY A 387 7.05 44.30 -33.97
C GLY A 387 5.63 43.89 -34.39
N ILE A 388 5.57 42.81 -35.15
CA ILE A 388 4.31 42.29 -35.72
C ILE A 388 3.32 41.74 -34.71
N GLY A 389 3.77 41.47 -33.45
CA GLY A 389 2.96 40.86 -32.43
C GLY A 389 2.69 39.37 -32.69
N ILE A 390 1.90 38.78 -31.80
CA ILE A 390 1.54 37.36 -31.82
C ILE A 390 0.01 37.25 -31.80
N PRO A 391 -0.62 36.53 -32.75
CA PRO A 391 -2.05 36.26 -32.71
C PRO A 391 -2.48 35.58 -31.43
N GLN A 392 -3.65 35.94 -30.89
CA GLN A 392 -4.16 35.46 -29.61
C GLN A 392 -4.26 33.92 -29.54
N GLU A 393 -4.65 33.27 -30.63
CA GLU A 393 -4.74 31.81 -30.76
C GLU A 393 -3.39 31.11 -30.67
N SER A 394 -2.31 31.79 -30.99
CA SER A 394 -0.95 31.24 -30.95
C SER A 394 -0.27 31.38 -29.61
N ILE A 395 -0.75 32.23 -28.71
CA ILE A 395 -0.09 32.56 -27.44
C ILE A 395 0.10 31.32 -26.54
N GLU A 396 -0.84 30.39 -26.52
CA GLU A 396 -0.74 29.17 -25.75
C GLU A 396 0.31 28.17 -26.27
N HIS A 397 0.57 28.23 -27.58
CA HIS A 397 1.44 27.30 -28.31
C HIS A 397 2.87 27.79 -28.52
N ILE A 398 3.19 29.07 -28.33
CA ILE A 398 4.53 29.62 -28.61
C ILE A 398 5.67 28.98 -27.90
N TYR A 399 5.40 28.26 -26.80
CA TYR A 399 6.41 27.51 -26.01
C TYR A 399 6.54 26.04 -26.40
N GLU A 400 5.70 25.59 -27.37
CA GLU A 400 5.82 24.23 -27.91
C GLU A 400 7.05 24.13 -28.81
N ARG A 401 7.65 22.93 -28.83
CA ARG A 401 8.85 22.70 -29.65
C ARG A 401 8.51 22.72 -31.12
N PHE A 402 9.32 23.43 -31.92
CA PHE A 402 9.13 23.62 -33.38
C PHE A 402 7.87 24.38 -33.76
N TYR A 403 7.14 24.96 -32.79
CA TYR A 403 5.99 25.79 -33.10
C TYR A 403 6.38 27.11 -33.74
N ARG A 404 5.64 27.51 -34.74
CA ARG A 404 5.83 28.75 -35.50
C ARG A 404 4.47 29.27 -35.97
N VAL A 405 4.18 30.54 -35.74
CA VAL A 405 2.92 31.19 -36.11
C VAL A 405 2.68 31.14 -37.62
N ASP A 406 3.72 31.33 -38.41
CA ASP A 406 3.64 31.27 -39.89
C ASP A 406 4.84 30.48 -40.45
N LYS A 407 4.58 29.30 -41.07
CA LYS A 407 5.60 28.42 -41.63
C LYS A 407 6.23 28.96 -42.94
N SER A 408 5.55 29.88 -43.66
CA SER A 408 5.99 30.40 -44.95
C SER A 408 6.95 31.58 -44.81
N HIS A 409 6.58 32.62 -44.09
CA HIS A 409 7.41 33.82 -43.87
C HIS A 409 8.60 33.55 -42.93
N SER A 410 8.46 32.63 -42.03
CA SER A 410 9.50 32.35 -41.06
C SER A 410 10.69 31.54 -41.60
N ARG A 411 10.62 31.00 -42.83
CA ARG A 411 11.81 30.45 -43.53
C ARG A 411 12.80 31.54 -43.94
N GLU A 412 12.31 32.66 -44.37
CA GLU A 412 13.12 33.83 -44.73
C GLU A 412 13.76 34.48 -43.47
N ILE A 413 13.07 34.44 -42.33
CA ILE A 413 13.54 35.05 -41.07
C ILE A 413 14.47 34.11 -40.27
N GLY A 414 14.56 32.80 -40.61
CA GLY A 414 15.58 31.88 -40.08
C GLY A 414 15.37 31.42 -38.62
N GLY A 415 14.13 31.16 -38.18
CA GLY A 415 13.84 30.66 -36.85
C GLY A 415 13.78 29.11 -36.75
N THR A 416 14.29 28.50 -35.68
CA THR A 416 14.26 27.06 -35.44
C THR A 416 12.98 26.57 -34.77
N GLY A 417 12.16 27.46 -34.19
CA GLY A 417 11.00 27.13 -33.37
C GLY A 417 11.36 26.50 -32.01
N LEU A 418 12.65 26.48 -31.65
CA LEU A 418 13.13 25.94 -30.38
C LEU A 418 13.44 27.01 -29.33
N GLY A 419 13.72 28.23 -29.75
CA GLY A 419 14.21 29.32 -28.90
C GLY A 419 13.30 29.61 -27.70
N LEU A 420 11.97 29.74 -27.87
CA LEU A 420 11.04 30.02 -26.79
C LEU A 420 10.86 28.80 -25.87
N ALA A 421 10.91 27.58 -26.39
CA ALA A 421 10.91 26.35 -25.58
C ALA A 421 12.16 26.27 -24.70
N ILE A 422 13.34 26.59 -25.24
CA ILE A 422 14.60 26.68 -24.49
C ILE A 422 14.52 27.75 -23.41
N THR A 423 14.01 28.92 -23.76
CA THR A 423 13.81 30.05 -22.83
C THR A 423 12.94 29.68 -21.66
N ARG A 424 11.77 29.05 -21.91
CA ARG A 424 10.86 28.60 -20.85
C ARG A 424 11.54 27.59 -19.94
N ASN A 425 12.25 26.60 -20.51
CA ASN A 425 12.95 25.59 -19.71
C ASN A 425 14.06 26.22 -18.85
N ALA A 426 14.87 27.12 -19.41
CA ALA A 426 15.91 27.82 -18.67
C ALA A 426 15.33 28.64 -17.51
N VAL A 427 14.24 29.37 -17.73
CA VAL A 427 13.55 30.14 -16.68
C VAL A 427 13.00 29.23 -15.60
N LEU A 428 12.36 28.12 -15.97
CA LEU A 428 11.82 27.12 -15.01
C LEU A 428 12.94 26.46 -14.20
N MET A 429 14.10 26.18 -14.80
CA MET A 429 15.28 25.67 -14.08
C MET A 429 15.77 26.64 -13.00
N HIS A 430 15.67 27.94 -13.25
CA HIS A 430 15.92 29.01 -12.27
C HIS A 430 14.76 29.24 -11.30
N ARG A 431 13.71 28.37 -11.32
CA ARG A 431 12.47 28.53 -10.51
C ARG A 431 11.74 29.85 -10.77
N GLY A 432 11.97 30.40 -11.95
CA GLY A 432 11.31 31.61 -12.42
C GLY A 432 10.00 31.31 -13.12
N SER A 433 9.39 32.38 -13.60
CA SER A 433 8.21 32.36 -14.45
C SER A 433 8.42 33.26 -15.65
N ILE A 434 7.82 32.92 -16.79
CA ILE A 434 7.78 33.73 -17.99
C ILE A 434 6.33 33.94 -18.39
N THR A 435 5.98 35.19 -18.69
CA THR A 435 4.66 35.58 -19.18
C THR A 435 4.83 36.40 -20.45
N VAL A 436 3.80 36.37 -21.30
CA VAL A 436 3.76 37.09 -22.55
C VAL A 436 2.47 37.89 -22.63
N ASN A 437 2.58 39.10 -23.12
CA ASN A 437 1.46 39.97 -23.52
C ASN A 437 1.72 40.48 -24.91
N SER A 438 0.86 40.17 -25.85
CA SER A 438 1.05 40.53 -27.26
C SER A 438 -0.29 40.83 -27.90
N GLU A 439 -0.24 41.81 -28.83
CA GLU A 439 -1.36 42.17 -29.70
C GLU A 439 -0.83 42.28 -31.14
N GLU A 440 -1.48 41.56 -32.05
CA GLU A 440 -1.10 41.54 -33.46
C GLU A 440 -1.06 42.96 -34.04
N GLY A 441 0.05 43.31 -34.68
CA GLY A 441 0.31 44.64 -35.23
C GLY A 441 0.77 45.70 -34.23
N LYS A 442 0.86 45.40 -32.91
CA LYS A 442 1.29 46.38 -31.89
C LYS A 442 2.60 46.01 -31.18
N GLY A 443 3.03 44.76 -31.32
CA GLY A 443 4.24 44.27 -30.72
C GLY A 443 4.01 43.27 -29.57
N THR A 444 5.11 42.84 -28.94
CA THR A 444 5.11 41.79 -27.89
C THR A 444 5.89 42.25 -26.67
N THR A 445 5.45 41.84 -25.50
CA THR A 445 6.16 42.01 -24.22
C THR A 445 6.29 40.68 -23.52
N PHE A 446 7.53 40.21 -23.38
CA PHE A 446 7.89 39.09 -22.53
C PHE A 446 8.36 39.59 -21.16
N THR A 447 7.84 38.98 -20.08
CA THR A 447 8.27 39.28 -18.71
C THR A 447 8.80 38.02 -18.06
N VAL A 448 10.08 38.03 -17.73
CA VAL A 448 10.79 36.92 -17.04
C VAL A 448 11.04 37.35 -15.61
N LYS A 449 10.56 36.56 -14.66
CA LYS A 449 10.75 36.75 -13.22
C LYS A 449 11.53 35.58 -12.61
N ILE A 450 12.67 35.85 -11.96
CA ILE A 450 13.57 34.85 -11.40
C ILE A 450 13.91 35.21 -9.94
N PRO A 451 13.94 34.28 -9.00
CA PRO A 451 14.37 34.51 -7.64
C PRO A 451 15.83 35.01 -7.56
N LEU A 452 16.13 35.92 -6.62
CA LEU A 452 17.49 36.43 -6.42
C LEU A 452 18.43 35.36 -5.81
N THR A 453 17.88 34.43 -5.06
CA THR A 453 18.61 33.34 -4.41
C THR A 453 18.14 31.99 -4.94
N TYR A 454 19.06 31.14 -5.31
CA TYR A 454 18.78 29.78 -5.76
C TYR A 454 18.71 28.80 -4.58
N ILE A 455 17.56 28.26 -4.28
CA ILE A 455 17.38 27.23 -3.24
C ILE A 455 17.44 25.85 -3.90
N SER A 456 18.53 25.10 -3.72
CA SER A 456 18.58 23.69 -4.12
C SER A 456 17.61 22.85 -3.27
N GLN A 457 16.85 21.96 -3.90
CA GLN A 457 16.06 20.94 -3.16
C GLN A 457 16.94 19.77 -2.77
#